data_e5b1466d62656b8065cc9c75adebdc07
#
_entry.id   e5b1466d62656b8065cc9c75adebdc07
#
_cell.length_a   1.000
_cell.length_b   1.000
_cell.length_c   1.000
_cell.angle_alpha   90.00
_cell.angle_beta   90.00
_cell.angle_gamma   90.00
#
_symmetry.space_group_name_H-M   'P 1'
#
loop_
_entity.id
_entity.type
_entity.pdbx_description
1 polymer ?
#
loop_
_entity_poly.entity_id
_entity_poly.type
_entity_poly.pdbx_seq_one_letter_code
_entity_poly.pdbx_strand_id
1 'polypeptide(L)'
;MYSLNEVSVLAEQNLINSTFLKRTVVVDFYFPANVNALNSASLLLINDGQDMVKMEFAEILEKLYGIGMIKPLICICIHCGTERKREYGVAGVPDYKCRGDKANLYTRFILEELLPVVQSRFPN
;
A
#
# COMPACT_ATOMS: atom_id res chain seq x y z
N MET A 1 -26.26 -1.32 10.73
CA MET A 1 -25.01 -2.04 10.54
C MET A 1 -24.92 -2.53 9.10
N TYR A 2 -23.81 -2.31 8.45
CA TYR A 2 -23.58 -2.84 7.11
C TYR A 2 -23.14 -4.30 7.16
N SER A 3 -23.36 -5.03 6.07
CA SER A 3 -22.90 -6.41 5.93
C SER A 3 -21.56 -6.44 5.20
N LEU A 4 -20.54 -7.10 5.78
CA LEU A 4 -19.27 -7.29 5.12
C LEU A 4 -19.38 -8.16 3.87
N ASN A 5 -20.41 -9.01 3.77
CA ASN A 5 -20.66 -9.82 2.59
C ASN A 5 -20.93 -8.99 1.34
N GLU A 6 -21.35 -7.73 1.53
CA GLU A 6 -21.69 -6.82 0.43
C GLU A 6 -20.61 -5.78 0.18
N VAL A 7 -19.46 -5.89 0.85
CA VAL A 7 -18.37 -4.93 0.68
C VAL A 7 -17.65 -5.19 -0.64
N SER A 8 -17.82 -4.28 -1.59
CA SER A 8 -17.03 -4.27 -2.81
C SER A 8 -15.71 -3.57 -2.55
N VAL A 9 -14.67 -4.01 -3.24
CA VAL A 9 -13.34 -3.42 -3.12
C VAL A 9 -13.02 -2.63 -4.40
N LEU A 10 -12.66 -1.37 -4.22
CA LEU A 10 -12.22 -0.50 -5.30
C LEU A 10 -10.70 -0.49 -5.36
N ALA A 11 -10.16 -0.35 -6.57
CA ALA A 11 -8.73 -0.22 -6.80
C ALA A 11 -8.47 1.10 -7.51
N GLU A 12 -7.46 1.83 -7.05
CA GLU A 12 -7.09 3.14 -7.60
C GLU A 12 -5.58 3.20 -7.72
N GLN A 13 -5.06 3.44 -8.93
CA GLN A 13 -3.64 3.57 -9.15
C GLN A 13 -3.20 5.02 -9.01
N ASN A 14 -2.13 5.24 -8.27
CA ASN A 14 -1.55 6.55 -8.05
C ASN A 14 -0.08 6.56 -8.48
N LEU A 15 0.35 7.68 -9.04
CA LEU A 15 1.74 7.89 -9.41
C LEU A 15 2.30 9.01 -8.54
N ILE A 16 3.35 8.72 -7.79
CA ILE A 16 3.98 9.68 -6.88
C ILE A 16 5.42 9.90 -7.32
N ASN A 17 5.74 11.14 -7.70
CA ASN A 17 7.11 11.50 -8.04
C ASN A 17 7.90 11.69 -6.75
N SER A 18 8.75 10.71 -6.45
CA SER A 18 9.53 10.73 -5.21
C SER A 18 10.81 11.52 -5.38
N THR A 19 10.98 12.52 -4.54
CA THR A 19 12.24 13.26 -4.44
C THR A 19 13.32 12.40 -3.82
N PHE A 20 12.96 11.63 -2.79
CA PHE A 20 13.93 10.78 -2.08
C PHE A 20 14.42 9.62 -2.94
N LEU A 21 13.50 8.94 -3.63
CA LEU A 21 13.84 7.78 -4.46
C LEU A 21 14.26 8.14 -5.88
N LYS A 22 14.04 9.39 -6.28
CA LYS A 22 14.40 9.92 -7.61
C LYS A 22 13.75 9.12 -8.74
N ARG A 23 12.50 8.71 -8.52
CA ARG A 23 11.70 7.98 -9.51
C ARG A 23 10.23 8.20 -9.26
N THR A 24 9.42 7.90 -10.26
CA THR A 24 7.98 7.82 -10.09
C THR A 24 7.63 6.49 -9.45
N VAL A 25 6.93 6.52 -8.32
CA VAL A 25 6.51 5.33 -7.60
C VAL A 25 5.04 5.07 -7.92
N VAL A 26 4.74 3.88 -8.40
CA VAL A 26 3.37 3.44 -8.64
C VAL A 26 2.83 2.87 -7.34
N VAL A 27 1.67 3.37 -6.90
CA VAL A 27 1.05 2.92 -5.65
C VAL A 27 -0.43 2.63 -5.92
N ASP A 28 -0.85 1.41 -5.67
CA ASP A 28 -2.24 1.01 -5.83
C ASP A 28 -2.94 1.05 -4.48
N PHE A 29 -4.07 1.72 -4.42
CA PHE A 29 -4.92 1.75 -3.23
C PHE A 29 -6.07 0.76 -3.44
N TYR A 30 -6.26 -0.16 -2.50
CA TYR A 30 -7.43 -1.05 -2.46
C TYR A 30 -8.23 -0.71 -1.22
N PHE A 31 -9.50 -0.37 -1.39
CA PHE A 31 -10.31 0.11 -0.27
C PHE A 31 -11.78 -0.25 -0.45
N PRO A 32 -12.56 -0.32 0.66
CA PRO A 32 -13.97 -0.61 0.57
C PRO A 32 -14.75 0.50 -0.12
N ALA A 33 -15.69 0.13 -0.99
CA ALA A 33 -16.61 1.07 -1.60
C ALA A 33 -17.64 1.62 -0.60
N ASN A 34 -17.94 0.84 0.42
CA ASN A 34 -18.89 1.23 1.46
C ASN A 34 -18.31 2.31 2.36
N VAL A 35 -18.99 3.46 2.48
CA VAL A 35 -18.50 4.61 3.25
C VAL A 35 -18.30 4.27 4.73
N ASN A 36 -19.23 3.52 5.31
CA ASN A 36 -19.11 3.14 6.73
C ASN A 36 -17.90 2.24 6.97
N ALA A 37 -17.70 1.27 6.08
CA ALA A 37 -16.51 0.40 6.15
C ALA A 37 -15.24 1.21 5.97
N LEU A 38 -15.22 2.13 5.01
CA LEU A 38 -14.07 2.98 4.73
C LEU A 38 -13.69 3.84 5.94
N ASN A 39 -14.69 4.43 6.60
CA ASN A 39 -14.46 5.31 7.75
C ASN A 39 -13.90 4.57 8.97
N SER A 40 -14.11 3.27 9.05
CA SER A 40 -13.60 2.44 10.15
C SER A 40 -12.38 1.61 9.75
N ALA A 41 -11.89 1.77 8.53
CA ALA A 41 -10.82 0.94 8.00
C ALA A 41 -9.47 1.24 8.62
N SER A 42 -8.66 0.19 8.82
CA SER A 42 -7.27 0.30 9.21
C SER A 42 -6.39 0.37 7.97
N LEU A 43 -5.20 0.92 8.13
CA LEU A 43 -4.25 1.11 7.04
C LEU A 43 -3.27 -0.06 7.01
N LEU A 44 -3.06 -0.63 5.83
CA LEU A 44 -2.09 -1.71 5.61
C LEU A 44 -1.17 -1.33 4.46
N LEU A 45 0.13 -1.26 4.73
CA LEU A 45 1.15 -1.00 3.71
C LEU A 45 1.70 -2.32 3.21
N ILE A 46 1.73 -2.49 1.88
CA ILE A 46 2.19 -3.72 1.25
C ILE A 46 3.27 -3.38 0.23
N ASN A 47 4.43 -4.04 0.35
CA ASN A 47 5.49 -3.93 -0.64
C ASN A 47 5.22 -4.89 -1.82
N ASP A 48 5.91 -4.67 -2.93
CA ASP A 48 5.73 -5.46 -4.15
C ASP A 48 4.29 -5.41 -4.67
N GLY A 49 3.73 -4.19 -4.69
CA GLY A 49 2.34 -3.95 -5.10
C GLY A 49 2.04 -4.38 -6.54
N GLN A 50 3.07 -4.48 -7.38
CA GLN A 50 2.90 -4.93 -8.77
C GLN A 50 2.35 -6.36 -8.87
N ASP A 51 2.51 -7.16 -7.81
CA ASP A 51 2.03 -8.54 -7.81
C ASP A 51 0.55 -8.66 -7.46
N MET A 52 -0.07 -7.58 -6.97
CA MET A 52 -1.44 -7.62 -6.46
C MET A 52 -2.48 -7.86 -7.54
N VAL A 53 -2.29 -7.28 -8.74
CA VAL A 53 -3.22 -7.51 -9.86
C VAL A 53 -3.15 -8.98 -10.29
N LYS A 54 -1.95 -9.53 -10.39
CA LYS A 54 -1.71 -10.91 -10.78
C LYS A 54 -2.33 -11.90 -9.78
N MET A 55 -2.31 -11.55 -8.49
CA MET A 55 -2.89 -12.34 -7.41
C MET A 55 -4.40 -12.14 -7.29
N GLU A 56 -5.00 -11.25 -8.08
CA GLU A 56 -6.41 -10.90 -7.96
C GLU A 56 -6.76 -10.43 -6.54
N PHE A 57 -5.95 -9.51 -6.02
CA PHE A 57 -5.99 -9.10 -4.62
C PHE A 57 -7.35 -8.52 -4.20
N ALA A 58 -8.00 -7.74 -5.08
CA ALA A 58 -9.33 -7.20 -4.77
C ALA A 58 -10.35 -8.31 -4.50
N GLU A 59 -10.29 -9.37 -5.29
CA GLU A 59 -11.21 -10.51 -5.12
C GLU A 59 -10.90 -11.28 -3.84
N ILE A 60 -9.61 -11.40 -3.48
CA ILE A 60 -9.20 -12.02 -2.21
C ILE A 60 -9.78 -11.23 -1.04
N LEU A 61 -9.66 -9.90 -1.07
CA LEU A 61 -10.21 -9.04 -0.01
C LEU A 61 -11.73 -9.19 0.09
N GLU A 62 -12.43 -9.16 -1.05
CA GLU A 62 -13.89 -9.30 -1.06
C GLU A 62 -14.31 -10.64 -0.48
N LYS A 63 -13.59 -11.70 -0.80
CA LYS A 63 -13.86 -13.03 -0.26
C LYS A 63 -13.65 -13.08 1.24
N LEU A 64 -12.56 -12.48 1.74
CA LEU A 64 -12.27 -12.44 3.16
C LEU A 64 -13.28 -11.60 3.92
N TYR A 65 -13.74 -10.50 3.35
CA TYR A 65 -14.84 -9.72 3.92
C TYR A 65 -16.14 -10.55 3.96
N GLY A 66 -16.42 -11.29 2.88
CA GLY A 66 -17.64 -12.09 2.76
C GLY A 66 -17.76 -13.17 3.82
N ILE A 67 -16.64 -13.74 4.26
CA ILE A 67 -16.65 -14.77 5.31
C ILE A 67 -16.33 -14.21 6.70
N GLY A 68 -16.19 -12.88 6.82
CA GLY A 68 -15.97 -12.22 8.10
C GLY A 68 -14.60 -12.43 8.72
N MET A 69 -13.60 -12.79 7.92
CA MET A 69 -12.25 -13.09 8.42
C MET A 69 -11.42 -11.84 8.71
N ILE A 70 -11.75 -10.72 8.08
CA ILE A 70 -10.99 -9.48 8.27
C ILE A 70 -11.95 -8.30 8.48
N LYS A 71 -11.46 -7.31 9.21
CA LYS A 71 -12.12 -6.01 9.33
C LYS A 71 -11.73 -5.14 8.14
N PRO A 72 -12.48 -4.05 7.87
CA PRO A 72 -12.16 -3.19 6.74
C PRO A 72 -10.72 -2.69 6.74
N LEU A 73 -10.10 -2.71 5.56
CA LEU A 73 -8.72 -2.28 5.35
C LEU A 73 -8.64 -1.29 4.18
N ILE A 74 -7.76 -0.31 4.33
CA ILE A 74 -7.24 0.47 3.21
C ILE A 74 -5.85 -0.08 2.94
N CYS A 75 -5.67 -0.77 1.81
CA CYS A 75 -4.40 -1.39 1.46
C CYS A 75 -3.63 -0.48 0.51
N ILE A 76 -2.42 -0.10 0.89
CA ILE A 76 -1.54 0.77 0.12
C ILE A 76 -0.42 -0.11 -0.42
N CYS A 77 -0.51 -0.45 -1.71
CA CYS A 77 0.36 -1.43 -2.34
C CYS A 77 1.41 -0.72 -3.18
N ILE A 78 2.64 -0.70 -2.70
CA ILE A 78 3.74 0.07 -3.28
C ILE A 78 4.49 -0.82 -4.28
N HIS A 79 4.51 -0.40 -5.56
CA HIS A 79 5.27 -1.12 -6.58
C HIS A 79 6.76 -0.93 -6.35
N CYS A 80 7.53 -2.01 -6.50
CA CYS A 80 8.98 -1.89 -6.47
C CYS A 80 9.50 -1.29 -7.78
N GLY A 81 10.68 -0.70 -7.71
CA GLY A 81 11.40 -0.23 -8.89
C GLY A 81 12.58 -1.14 -9.19
N THR A 82 13.50 -0.65 -10.02
CA THR A 82 14.71 -1.39 -10.38
C THR A 82 15.71 -1.52 -9.23
N GLU A 83 15.53 -0.69 -8.19
CA GLU A 83 16.42 -0.65 -7.02
C GLU A 83 15.82 -1.41 -5.83
N ARG A 84 14.97 -2.40 -6.07
CA ARG A 84 14.23 -3.11 -5.03
C ARG A 84 15.12 -3.60 -3.88
N LYS A 85 16.24 -4.22 -4.21
CA LYS A 85 17.16 -4.77 -3.18
C LYS A 85 17.85 -3.69 -2.37
N ARG A 86 17.99 -2.50 -2.92
CA ARG A 86 18.62 -1.37 -2.23
C ARG A 86 17.60 -0.63 -1.35
N GLU A 87 16.34 -0.54 -1.79
CA GLU A 87 15.29 0.18 -1.08
C GLU A 87 14.73 -0.61 0.10
N TYR A 88 14.70 -1.92 -0.02
CA TYR A 88 14.20 -2.79 1.05
C TYR A 88 15.35 -3.18 1.98
N GLY A 89 15.04 -3.36 3.24
CA GLY A 89 16.02 -3.72 4.24
C GLY A 89 15.90 -2.85 5.49
N VAL A 90 16.92 -2.87 6.32
CA VAL A 90 16.95 -2.07 7.55
C VAL A 90 17.63 -0.75 7.28
N ALA A 91 16.92 0.35 7.54
CA ALA A 91 17.42 1.69 7.33
C ALA A 91 18.71 1.92 8.13
N GLY A 92 19.77 2.39 7.44
CA GLY A 92 21.05 2.66 8.05
C GLY A 92 21.94 1.44 8.26
N VAL A 93 21.48 0.23 7.88
CA VAL A 93 22.25 -1.02 8.06
C VAL A 93 22.23 -1.82 6.76
N PRO A 94 22.96 -1.39 5.71
CA PRO A 94 23.05 -2.18 4.48
C PRO A 94 23.85 -3.45 4.72
N ASP A 95 23.53 -4.51 3.97
CA ASP A 95 24.30 -5.75 4.08
C ASP A 95 25.59 -5.69 3.27
N TYR A 96 26.38 -6.79 3.29
CA TYR A 96 27.68 -6.82 2.64
C TYR A 96 27.63 -6.66 1.10
N LYS A 97 26.46 -6.82 0.48
CA LYS A 97 26.23 -6.58 -0.96
C LYS A 97 25.57 -5.23 -1.20
N CYS A 98 25.57 -4.34 -0.23
CA CYS A 98 24.89 -3.04 -0.24
C CYS A 98 23.40 -3.13 -0.50
N ARG A 99 22.78 -4.27 -0.21
CA ARG A 99 21.33 -4.41 -0.25
C ARG A 99 20.75 -3.62 0.92
N GLY A 100 19.71 -2.86 0.67
CA GLY A 100 19.10 -2.01 1.69
C GLY A 100 19.81 -0.68 1.91
N ASP A 101 20.80 -0.32 1.07
CA ASP A 101 21.50 0.96 1.22
C ASP A 101 20.60 2.17 0.96
N LYS A 102 19.47 1.98 0.28
CA LYS A 102 18.45 3.01 0.07
C LYS A 102 17.23 2.86 1.00
N ALA A 103 17.30 1.98 2.00
CA ALA A 103 16.17 1.76 2.91
C ALA A 103 15.81 3.05 3.67
N ASN A 104 16.78 3.88 4.02
CA ASN A 104 16.56 5.21 4.61
C ASN A 104 15.70 6.09 3.71
N LEU A 105 16.03 6.14 2.43
CA LEU A 105 15.30 6.93 1.45
C LEU A 105 13.90 6.38 1.25
N TYR A 106 13.75 5.06 1.24
CA TYR A 106 12.46 4.41 1.13
C TYR A 106 11.57 4.72 2.33
N THR A 107 12.13 4.67 3.52
CA THR A 107 11.43 5.04 4.75
C THR A 107 10.95 6.50 4.70
N ARG A 108 11.82 7.41 4.25
CA ARG A 108 11.46 8.82 4.12
C ARG A 108 10.39 9.02 3.05
N PHE A 109 10.45 8.28 1.96
CA PHE A 109 9.40 8.30 0.95
C PHE A 109 8.04 7.96 1.59
N ILE A 110 7.99 6.88 2.35
CA ILE A 110 6.74 6.46 3.00
C ILE A 110 6.23 7.54 3.94
N LEU A 111 7.09 8.06 4.82
CA LEU A 111 6.67 8.98 5.88
C LEU A 111 6.39 10.38 5.36
N GLU A 112 7.18 10.88 4.42
CA GLU A 112 7.16 12.29 4.03
C GLU A 112 6.49 12.54 2.68
N GLU A 113 6.37 11.52 1.83
CA GLU A 113 5.77 11.68 0.50
C GLU A 113 4.49 10.86 0.32
N LEU A 114 4.50 9.60 0.73
CA LEU A 114 3.36 8.70 0.54
C LEU A 114 2.24 8.95 1.54
N LEU A 115 2.53 8.94 2.84
CA LEU A 115 1.49 9.08 3.86
C LEU A 115 0.70 10.39 3.74
N PRO A 116 1.31 11.55 3.42
CA PRO A 116 0.52 12.76 3.17
C PRO A 116 -0.49 12.61 2.04
N VAL A 117 -0.13 11.89 0.97
CA VAL A 117 -1.06 11.61 -0.14
C VAL A 117 -2.21 10.72 0.35
N VAL A 118 -1.88 9.68 1.11
CA VAL A 118 -2.89 8.78 1.68
C VAL A 118 -3.84 9.53 2.61
N GLN A 119 -3.32 10.39 3.48
CA GLN A 119 -4.12 11.17 4.41
C GLN A 119 -5.03 12.17 3.67
N SER A 120 -4.54 12.75 2.59
CA SER A 120 -5.34 13.63 1.74
C SER A 120 -6.49 12.87 1.07
N ARG A 121 -6.24 11.66 0.64
CA ARG A 121 -7.23 10.81 -0.04
C ARG A 121 -8.23 10.19 0.93
N PHE A 122 -7.78 9.85 2.13
CA PHE A 122 -8.58 9.22 3.18
C PHE A 122 -8.39 9.97 4.50
N PRO A 123 -9.08 11.10 4.69
CA PRO A 123 -8.77 12.02 5.80
C PRO A 123 -9.15 11.51 7.21
N ASN A 124 -9.69 10.32 7.34
CA ASN A 124 -10.03 9.79 8.67
C ASN A 124 -8.87 8.96 9.27
#